data_285917130bf759ddc9a1f1d066d98a82
#
_entry.id   285917130bf759ddc9a1f1d066d98a82
#
_cell.length_a   1.000
_cell.length_b   1.000
_cell.length_c   1.000
_cell.angle_alpha   90.00
_cell.angle_beta   90.00
_cell.angle_gamma   90.00
#
_symmetry.space_group_name_H-M   'P 1'
#
loop_
_entity.id
_entity.type
_entity.pdbx_description
1 polymer ?
#
loop_
_entity_poly.entity_id
_entity_poly.type
_entity_poly.pdbx_seq_one_letter_code
_entity_poly.pdbx_strand_id
1 'polypeptide(L)'
;MSRQPKLERFNNLVKSKYQVYNSLFMTLPFHGITDTGVLLPLFDRICTRGYDKHYNPEKIVNYFFDKYQRDVSEEERYDLLFRFIQYIERQVVLFDAIEDAAYRTVNNMDGRGTLRNIKEEAEAQSKTEELKAYLQDFKIRPVLTAHPTQFYPGAVLGIINDLSKAINENNVEMIKKLLSQLGKTPFFKKEKPTPYDEAVSLIWYLENVFYKASSHIYNYVRQNVFKGEAFDNEVIDLGFWPGGDRDGNPFVTTEITLKVAARLRNTIIKNYYRDIRSLRRRITFVGTEEPLADLEKRLYESIFLPGDEVTVSLEELETTLLRIRKIVVERHESLFLEEIDDILNKVKMFGYHFAVLDIRQDSRVHMHVMEEIVKQCAKDNLGIFPDNYLELSEEEQIKVLQDVKGSVDPSTLQDDIARKTLESIYAMQDIQKQNGERSCNRY
;
A
#
# COMPACT_ATOMS: atom_id res chain seq x y z
N MET A 1 26.98 26.56 -6.15
CA MET A 1 26.20 27.16 -5.04
C MET A 1 25.90 26.06 -4.04
N SER A 2 26.33 26.19 -2.77
CA SER A 2 25.98 25.22 -1.73
C SER A 2 24.46 25.30 -1.48
N ARG A 3 23.74 24.17 -1.62
CA ARG A 3 22.31 24.13 -1.28
C ARG A 3 22.17 24.39 0.23
N GLN A 4 21.18 25.21 0.61
CA GLN A 4 20.81 25.40 2.01
C GLN A 4 20.57 24.03 2.69
N PRO A 5 20.89 23.88 3.99
CA PRO A 5 20.59 22.67 4.75
C PRO A 5 19.12 22.26 4.62
N LYS A 6 18.83 20.97 4.65
CA LYS A 6 17.47 20.45 4.49
C LYS A 6 16.48 21.07 5.49
N LEU A 7 16.89 21.20 6.75
CA LEU A 7 16.06 21.78 7.81
C LEU A 7 15.70 23.25 7.54
N GLU A 8 16.64 24.03 7.00
CA GLU A 8 16.41 25.43 6.66
C GLU A 8 15.42 25.55 5.48
N ARG A 9 15.57 24.70 4.45
CA ARG A 9 14.59 24.64 3.35
C ARG A 9 13.20 24.26 3.84
N PHE A 10 13.12 23.28 4.74
CA PHE A 10 11.87 22.86 5.34
C PHE A 10 11.22 24.00 6.11
N ASN A 11 11.95 24.67 7.00
CA ASN A 11 11.42 25.81 7.76
C ASN A 11 10.92 26.93 6.86
N ASN A 12 11.65 27.25 5.79
CA ASN A 12 11.29 28.34 4.89
C ASN A 12 10.09 28.01 4.00
N LEU A 13 9.97 26.77 3.54
CA LEU A 13 8.93 26.37 2.58
C LEU A 13 7.70 25.76 3.24
N VAL A 14 7.87 24.94 4.25
CA VAL A 14 6.74 24.25 4.90
C VAL A 14 6.23 25.06 6.07
N LYS A 15 7.09 25.35 7.06
CA LYS A 15 6.67 26.02 8.29
C LYS A 15 6.12 27.43 8.05
N SER A 16 6.76 28.20 7.18
CA SER A 16 6.31 29.57 6.86
C SER A 16 4.99 29.56 6.10
N LYS A 17 4.83 28.68 5.09
CA LYS A 17 3.56 28.54 4.36
C LYS A 17 2.44 28.05 5.29
N TYR A 18 2.75 27.09 6.18
CA TYR A 18 1.77 26.61 7.14
C TYR A 18 1.26 27.73 8.04
N GLN A 19 2.12 28.59 8.56
CA GLN A 19 1.69 29.74 9.38
C GLN A 19 0.72 30.65 8.63
N VAL A 20 1.00 30.93 7.36
CA VAL A 20 0.14 31.77 6.51
C VAL A 20 -1.21 31.10 6.24
N TYR A 21 -1.20 29.89 5.76
CA TYR A 21 -2.44 29.18 5.37
C TYR A 21 -3.27 28.75 6.58
N ASN A 22 -2.63 28.42 7.70
CA ASN A 22 -3.34 28.16 8.95
C ASN A 22 -4.03 29.42 9.47
N SER A 23 -3.37 30.58 9.41
CA SER A 23 -4.01 31.86 9.75
C SER A 23 -5.21 32.14 8.84
N LEU A 24 -5.08 31.88 7.55
CA LEU A 24 -6.19 31.98 6.61
C LEU A 24 -7.32 31.00 6.97
N PHE A 25 -7.00 29.75 7.27
CA PHE A 25 -7.98 28.75 7.68
C PHE A 25 -8.74 29.16 8.93
N MET A 26 -8.06 29.76 9.91
CA MET A 26 -8.66 30.26 11.15
C MET A 26 -9.66 31.41 10.94
N THR A 27 -9.58 32.13 9.83
CA THR A 27 -10.46 33.27 9.52
C THR A 27 -11.68 32.89 8.68
N LEU A 28 -11.72 31.66 8.17
CA LEU A 28 -12.83 31.20 7.31
C LEU A 28 -14.10 30.94 8.14
N PRO A 29 -15.29 31.34 7.65
CA PRO A 29 -16.55 31.16 8.36
C PRO A 29 -17.03 29.68 8.24
N PHE A 30 -16.77 28.90 9.27
CA PHE A 30 -17.35 27.56 9.38
C PHE A 30 -18.43 27.54 10.46
N HIS A 31 -19.56 26.85 10.23
CA HIS A 31 -20.56 26.68 11.25
C HIS A 31 -19.99 26.00 12.49
N GLY A 32 -20.12 26.63 13.65
CA GLY A 32 -19.63 26.14 14.94
C GLY A 32 -18.15 26.42 15.24
N ILE A 33 -17.41 27.16 14.40
CA ILE A 33 -15.97 27.43 14.57
C ILE A 33 -15.69 28.88 14.99
N THR A 34 -16.68 29.76 15.01
CA THR A 34 -16.47 31.20 15.29
C THR A 34 -15.67 31.45 16.58
N ASP A 35 -15.88 30.62 17.60
CA ASP A 35 -15.13 30.74 18.86
C ASP A 35 -13.90 29.81 18.91
N THR A 36 -13.88 28.73 18.14
CA THR A 36 -12.77 27.77 18.14
C THR A 36 -11.45 28.38 17.69
N GLY A 37 -11.48 29.24 16.69
CA GLY A 37 -10.29 29.94 16.19
C GLY A 37 -9.64 30.87 17.21
N VAL A 38 -10.43 31.40 18.15
CA VAL A 38 -9.94 32.27 19.23
C VAL A 38 -9.60 31.44 20.47
N LEU A 39 -10.43 30.50 20.82
CA LEU A 39 -10.32 29.72 22.07
C LEU A 39 -9.23 28.66 22.01
N LEU A 40 -8.99 28.03 20.86
CA LEU A 40 -7.97 27.00 20.72
C LEU A 40 -6.54 27.52 20.99
N PRO A 41 -6.07 28.66 20.46
CA PRO A 41 -4.77 29.24 20.84
C PRO A 41 -4.68 29.61 22.32
N LEU A 42 -5.78 30.00 22.95
CA LEU A 42 -5.81 30.26 24.40
C LEU A 42 -5.70 28.95 25.19
N PHE A 43 -6.37 27.92 24.75
CA PHE A 43 -6.30 26.59 25.34
C PHE A 43 -4.87 26.01 25.21
N ASP A 44 -4.27 26.06 24.04
CA ASP A 44 -2.86 25.65 23.80
C ASP A 44 -1.89 26.33 24.77
N ARG A 45 -2.02 27.65 24.94
CA ARG A 45 -1.19 28.40 25.90
C ARG A 45 -1.39 27.95 27.35
N ILE A 46 -2.61 27.55 27.74
CA ILE A 46 -2.89 27.03 29.08
C ILE A 46 -2.33 25.61 29.20
N CYS A 47 -2.46 24.78 28.17
CA CYS A 47 -1.88 23.44 28.15
C CYS A 47 -0.36 23.50 28.32
N THR A 48 0.33 24.32 27.55
CA THR A 48 1.79 24.52 27.66
C THR A 48 2.21 24.94 29.06
N ARG A 49 1.57 25.97 29.63
CA ARG A 49 1.88 26.46 30.98
C ARG A 49 1.52 25.45 32.09
N GLY A 50 0.44 24.71 31.91
CA GLY A 50 0.02 23.68 32.85
C GLY A 50 0.96 22.50 32.83
N TYR A 51 1.41 22.10 31.64
CA TYR A 51 2.40 21.04 31.46
C TYR A 51 3.74 21.39 32.11
N ASP A 52 4.25 22.61 31.92
CA ASP A 52 5.47 23.10 32.55
C ASP A 52 5.38 23.10 34.10
N LYS A 53 4.15 23.23 34.63
CA LYS A 53 3.88 23.17 36.06
C LYS A 53 3.48 21.80 36.59
N HIS A 54 3.60 20.77 35.75
CA HIS A 54 3.20 19.38 36.08
C HIS A 54 1.75 19.24 36.54
N TYR A 55 0.82 20.05 36.00
CA TYR A 55 -0.60 19.89 36.25
C TYR A 55 -1.16 18.66 35.51
N ASN A 56 -2.10 17.96 36.15
CA ASN A 56 -2.83 16.91 35.47
C ASN A 56 -3.79 17.49 34.40
N PRO A 57 -4.20 16.69 33.38
CA PRO A 57 -5.10 17.15 32.31
C PRO A 57 -6.40 17.76 32.81
N GLU A 58 -7.04 17.17 33.82
CA GLU A 58 -8.28 17.65 34.41
C GLU A 58 -8.13 19.07 34.97
N LYS A 59 -7.05 19.34 35.71
CA LYS A 59 -6.78 20.67 36.26
C LYS A 59 -6.54 21.70 35.15
N ILE A 60 -5.88 21.32 34.06
CA ILE A 60 -5.64 22.18 32.90
C ILE A 60 -6.96 22.54 32.23
N VAL A 61 -7.82 21.56 31.96
CA VAL A 61 -9.13 21.75 31.34
C VAL A 61 -10.02 22.61 32.22
N ASN A 62 -10.14 22.29 33.52
CA ASN A 62 -10.95 23.08 34.44
C ASN A 62 -10.47 24.53 34.53
N TYR A 63 -9.16 24.78 34.62
CA TYR A 63 -8.59 26.12 34.63
C TYR A 63 -8.92 26.92 33.34
N PHE A 64 -8.95 26.25 32.18
CA PHE A 64 -9.34 26.89 30.92
C PHE A 64 -10.81 27.32 30.94
N PHE A 65 -11.72 26.41 31.33
CA PHE A 65 -13.16 26.71 31.39
C PHE A 65 -13.48 27.77 32.43
N ASP A 66 -12.92 27.68 33.63
CA ASP A 66 -13.11 28.65 34.68
C ASP A 66 -12.67 30.06 34.27
N LYS A 67 -11.69 30.16 33.37
CA LYS A 67 -11.17 31.46 32.98
C LYS A 67 -11.87 32.06 31.76
N TYR A 68 -12.26 31.25 30.79
CA TYR A 68 -12.73 31.73 29.49
C TYR A 68 -14.17 31.31 29.15
N GLN A 69 -14.75 30.32 29.84
CA GLN A 69 -16.06 29.75 29.50
C GLN A 69 -16.78 29.29 30.79
N ARG A 70 -16.98 30.19 31.76
CA ARG A 70 -17.48 29.85 33.11
C ARG A 70 -18.91 29.28 33.15
N ASP A 71 -19.77 29.78 32.27
CA ASP A 71 -21.21 29.54 32.33
C ASP A 71 -21.69 28.44 31.37
N VAL A 72 -20.77 27.59 30.89
CA VAL A 72 -21.10 26.49 29.96
C VAL A 72 -21.40 25.22 30.75
N SER A 73 -22.40 24.46 30.28
CA SER A 73 -22.75 23.14 30.82
C SER A 73 -21.62 22.13 30.53
N GLU A 74 -21.69 20.97 31.21
CA GLU A 74 -20.72 19.89 30.99
C GLU A 74 -20.76 19.36 29.53
N GLU A 75 -21.94 19.26 28.93
CA GLU A 75 -22.15 18.86 27.56
C GLU A 75 -21.50 19.86 26.60
N GLU A 76 -21.66 21.16 26.81
CA GLU A 76 -21.03 22.20 26.01
C GLU A 76 -19.50 22.20 26.15
N ARG A 77 -18.96 21.82 27.34
CA ARG A 77 -17.50 21.64 27.51
C ARG A 77 -16.96 20.51 26.65
N TYR A 78 -17.63 19.36 26.64
CA TYR A 78 -17.23 18.23 25.79
C TYR A 78 -17.34 18.57 24.30
N ASP A 79 -18.40 19.27 23.90
CA ASP A 79 -18.62 19.68 22.54
C ASP A 79 -17.49 20.64 22.06
N LEU A 80 -17.09 21.60 22.91
CA LEU A 80 -15.99 22.51 22.59
C LEU A 80 -14.64 21.76 22.49
N LEU A 81 -14.33 20.87 23.41
CA LEU A 81 -13.10 20.04 23.34
C LEU A 81 -13.08 19.16 22.09
N PHE A 82 -14.23 18.59 21.73
CA PHE A 82 -14.36 17.78 20.52
C PHE A 82 -14.15 18.63 19.26
N ARG A 83 -14.66 19.85 19.22
CA ARG A 83 -14.37 20.83 18.15
C ARG A 83 -12.89 21.17 18.06
N PHE A 84 -12.19 21.31 19.20
CA PHE A 84 -10.74 21.51 19.18
C PHE A 84 -10.01 20.35 18.51
N ILE A 85 -10.37 19.10 18.86
CA ILE A 85 -9.80 17.90 18.22
C ILE A 85 -10.05 17.93 16.71
N GLN A 86 -11.29 18.14 16.30
CA GLN A 86 -11.65 18.21 14.87
C GLN A 86 -10.89 19.33 14.14
N TYR A 87 -10.63 20.42 14.80
CA TYR A 87 -9.88 21.51 14.22
C TYR A 87 -8.39 21.16 14.05
N ILE A 88 -7.79 20.55 15.08
CA ILE A 88 -6.41 20.09 15.05
C ILE A 88 -6.20 19.06 13.94
N GLU A 89 -7.12 18.12 13.77
CA GLU A 89 -7.06 17.14 12.66
C GLU A 89 -7.00 17.83 11.29
N ARG A 90 -7.78 18.88 11.09
CA ARG A 90 -7.74 19.66 9.84
C ARG A 90 -6.46 20.44 9.67
N GLN A 91 -5.88 20.93 10.77
CA GLN A 91 -4.56 21.59 10.74
C GLN A 91 -3.46 20.60 10.33
N VAL A 92 -3.53 19.34 10.79
CA VAL A 92 -2.61 18.26 10.37
C VAL A 92 -2.75 18.01 8.88
N VAL A 93 -3.98 17.87 8.37
CA VAL A 93 -4.24 17.69 6.93
C VAL A 93 -3.69 18.85 6.07
N LEU A 94 -3.85 20.08 6.54
CA LEU A 94 -3.26 21.23 5.88
C LEU A 94 -1.72 21.15 5.87
N PHE A 95 -1.12 20.74 7.00
CA PHE A 95 0.32 20.57 7.10
C PHE A 95 0.83 19.52 6.13
N ASP A 96 0.17 18.35 6.08
CA ASP A 96 0.49 17.25 5.16
C ASP A 96 0.44 17.73 3.68
N ALA A 97 -0.59 18.48 3.31
CA ALA A 97 -0.70 19.02 1.95
C ALA A 97 0.42 20.01 1.59
N ILE A 98 0.88 20.81 2.55
CA ILE A 98 1.99 21.75 2.36
C ILE A 98 3.33 21.00 2.27
N GLU A 99 3.53 20.00 3.12
CA GLU A 99 4.73 19.17 3.10
C GLU A 99 4.84 18.42 1.78
N ASP A 100 3.74 17.84 1.31
CA ASP A 100 3.64 17.15 0.03
C ASP A 100 3.96 18.10 -1.15
N ALA A 101 3.39 19.30 -1.15
CA ALA A 101 3.70 20.32 -2.14
C ALA A 101 5.20 20.73 -2.14
N ALA A 102 5.82 20.80 -0.98
CA ALA A 102 7.22 21.19 -0.83
C ALA A 102 8.22 20.04 -1.03
N TYR A 103 7.75 18.79 -1.11
CA TYR A 103 8.58 17.58 -1.05
C TYR A 103 9.79 17.62 -1.98
N ARG A 104 9.58 17.91 -3.27
CA ARG A 104 10.65 17.93 -4.29
C ARG A 104 11.67 19.04 -4.05
N THR A 105 11.25 20.17 -3.47
CA THR A 105 12.14 21.31 -3.20
C THR A 105 12.92 21.12 -1.91
N VAL A 106 12.29 20.55 -0.88
CA VAL A 106 12.93 20.26 0.41
C VAL A 106 13.91 19.10 0.26
N ASN A 107 13.51 18.03 -0.43
CA ASN A 107 14.35 16.85 -0.66
C ASN A 107 15.21 17.04 -1.92
N ASN A 108 16.47 16.64 -1.84
CA ASN A 108 17.34 16.62 -3.00
C ASN A 108 17.10 15.32 -3.80
N MET A 109 16.26 15.40 -4.83
CA MET A 109 15.90 14.24 -5.66
C MET A 109 17.05 13.73 -6.56
N ASP A 110 18.15 14.46 -6.65
CA ASP A 110 19.37 14.08 -7.40
C ASP A 110 20.58 13.87 -6.46
N GLY A 111 20.35 13.95 -5.15
CA GLY A 111 21.42 13.89 -4.16
C GLY A 111 21.66 12.51 -3.58
N ARG A 112 22.44 12.50 -2.49
CA ARG A 112 22.82 11.28 -1.78
C ARG A 112 21.60 10.43 -1.43
N GLY A 113 21.70 9.12 -1.69
CA GLY A 113 20.65 8.14 -1.43
C GLY A 113 19.69 7.95 -2.60
N THR A 114 19.88 8.63 -3.73
CA THR A 114 19.16 8.33 -4.97
C THR A 114 19.92 7.31 -5.80
N LEU A 115 19.22 6.54 -6.63
CA LEU A 115 19.82 5.56 -7.54
C LEU A 115 20.87 6.21 -8.46
N ARG A 116 20.60 7.43 -8.93
CA ARG A 116 21.54 8.21 -9.73
C ARG A 116 22.84 8.49 -8.98
N ASN A 117 22.74 8.97 -7.74
CA ASN A 117 23.92 9.27 -6.94
C ASN A 117 24.72 8.01 -6.59
N ILE A 118 24.06 6.89 -6.26
CA ILE A 118 24.72 5.62 -5.99
C ILE A 118 25.53 5.16 -7.22
N LYS A 119 24.92 5.26 -8.40
CA LYS A 119 25.64 4.94 -9.67
C LYS A 119 26.83 5.86 -9.87
N GLU A 120 26.66 7.19 -9.76
CA GLU A 120 27.73 8.18 -9.95
C GLU A 120 28.89 7.98 -8.93
N GLU A 121 28.55 7.65 -7.67
CA GLU A 121 29.57 7.33 -6.65
C GLU A 121 30.30 6.03 -6.97
N ALA A 122 29.62 4.98 -7.43
CA ALA A 122 30.25 3.73 -7.83
C ALA A 122 31.18 3.92 -9.05
N GLU A 123 30.77 4.70 -10.03
CA GLU A 123 31.61 5.04 -11.19
C GLU A 123 32.86 5.84 -10.77
N ALA A 124 32.68 6.85 -9.91
CA ALA A 124 33.78 7.68 -9.41
C ALA A 124 34.81 6.89 -8.58
N GLN A 125 34.36 5.85 -7.87
CA GLN A 125 35.21 4.97 -7.05
C GLN A 125 35.69 3.73 -7.80
N SER A 126 35.38 3.56 -9.08
CA SER A 126 35.67 2.36 -9.89
C SER A 126 35.05 1.07 -9.31
N LYS A 127 33.87 1.17 -8.68
CA LYS A 127 33.13 0.09 -8.01
C LYS A 127 31.87 -0.35 -8.76
N THR A 128 31.78 -0.08 -10.06
CA THR A 128 30.59 -0.42 -10.85
C THR A 128 30.29 -1.92 -10.84
N GLU A 129 31.32 -2.77 -10.92
CA GLU A 129 31.15 -4.23 -10.88
C GLU A 129 30.70 -4.73 -9.50
N GLU A 130 31.19 -4.11 -8.40
CA GLU A 130 30.70 -4.40 -7.05
C GLU A 130 29.21 -4.03 -6.91
N LEU A 131 28.81 -2.88 -7.47
CA LEU A 131 27.40 -2.43 -7.48
C LEU A 131 26.52 -3.39 -8.27
N LYS A 132 26.97 -3.86 -9.46
CA LYS A 132 26.23 -4.84 -10.24
C LYS A 132 26.06 -6.15 -9.47
N ALA A 133 27.15 -6.70 -8.91
CA ALA A 133 27.10 -7.92 -8.11
C ALA A 133 26.13 -7.78 -6.91
N TYR A 134 26.18 -6.64 -6.19
CA TYR A 134 25.25 -6.36 -5.10
C TYR A 134 23.78 -6.32 -5.56
N LEU A 135 23.50 -5.66 -6.67
CA LEU A 135 22.14 -5.52 -7.19
C LEU A 135 21.56 -6.83 -7.76
N GLN A 136 22.39 -7.81 -8.13
CA GLN A 136 21.90 -9.13 -8.57
C GLN A 136 21.19 -9.89 -7.43
N ASP A 137 21.60 -9.67 -6.19
CA ASP A 137 21.02 -10.36 -5.01
C ASP A 137 20.18 -9.43 -4.12
N PHE A 138 20.27 -8.12 -4.34
CA PHE A 138 19.59 -7.13 -3.50
C PHE A 138 18.08 -7.09 -3.78
N LYS A 139 17.28 -7.26 -2.74
CA LYS A 139 15.82 -7.18 -2.81
C LYS A 139 15.25 -6.32 -1.69
N ILE A 140 14.33 -5.45 -2.03
CA ILE A 140 13.52 -4.68 -1.08
C ILE A 140 12.08 -5.20 -1.14
N ARG A 141 11.51 -5.48 0.03
CA ARG A 141 10.11 -5.86 0.17
C ARG A 141 9.32 -4.80 0.94
N PRO A 142 8.76 -3.78 0.28
CA PRO A 142 7.75 -2.93 0.89
C PRO A 142 6.48 -3.74 1.17
N VAL A 143 5.97 -3.66 2.40
CA VAL A 143 4.74 -4.37 2.81
C VAL A 143 3.67 -3.35 3.15
N LEU A 144 2.52 -3.44 2.48
CA LEU A 144 1.35 -2.65 2.80
C LEU A 144 0.59 -3.35 3.93
N THR A 145 0.50 -2.69 5.08
CA THR A 145 -0.11 -3.25 6.30
C THR A 145 -1.57 -2.83 6.47
N ALA A 146 -2.33 -3.59 7.26
CA ALA A 146 -3.77 -3.36 7.44
C ALA A 146 -4.12 -2.06 8.21
N HIS A 147 -3.21 -1.51 9.01
CA HIS A 147 -3.48 -0.35 9.86
C HIS A 147 -2.53 0.81 9.54
N PRO A 148 -2.81 1.61 8.51
CA PRO A 148 -2.06 2.83 8.29
C PRO A 148 -2.24 3.77 9.47
N THR A 149 -1.16 4.36 9.96
CA THR A 149 -1.17 5.31 11.09
C THR A 149 -1.96 6.59 10.79
N GLN A 150 -2.20 6.88 9.50
CA GLN A 150 -3.05 7.97 9.03
C GLN A 150 -4.09 7.41 8.06
N PHE A 151 -5.31 7.24 8.53
CA PHE A 151 -6.43 6.79 7.71
C PHE A 151 -7.38 7.95 7.44
N TYR A 152 -7.09 8.73 6.40
CA TYR A 152 -8.02 9.74 5.94
C TYR A 152 -9.10 9.13 5.04
N PRO A 153 -10.39 9.54 5.21
CA PRO A 153 -11.43 9.22 4.24
C PRO A 153 -11.03 9.68 2.83
N GLY A 154 -11.47 8.98 1.79
CA GLY A 154 -11.12 9.30 0.40
C GLY A 154 -11.38 10.75 0.00
N ALA A 155 -12.43 11.38 0.57
CA ALA A 155 -12.71 12.80 0.36
C ALA A 155 -11.59 13.71 0.91
N VAL A 156 -11.01 13.37 2.07
CA VAL A 156 -9.92 14.13 2.69
C VAL A 156 -8.63 13.95 1.89
N LEU A 157 -8.33 12.71 1.44
CA LEU A 157 -7.19 12.45 0.54
C LEU A 157 -7.29 13.24 -0.77
N GLY A 158 -8.50 13.36 -1.34
CA GLY A 158 -8.76 14.21 -2.50
C GLY A 158 -8.42 15.67 -2.21
N ILE A 159 -8.84 16.19 -1.07
CA ILE A 159 -8.53 17.58 -0.64
C ILE A 159 -7.03 17.78 -0.46
N ILE A 160 -6.29 16.84 0.16
CA ILE A 160 -4.83 16.92 0.32
C ILE A 160 -4.15 17.05 -1.05
N ASN A 161 -4.54 16.21 -1.98
CA ASN A 161 -3.98 16.20 -3.35
C ASN A 161 -4.23 17.52 -4.08
N ASP A 162 -5.45 18.04 -4.00
CA ASP A 162 -5.82 19.28 -4.67
C ASP A 162 -5.20 20.50 -3.99
N LEU A 163 -5.11 20.52 -2.64
CA LEU A 163 -4.38 21.53 -1.89
C LEU A 163 -2.88 21.55 -2.27
N SER A 164 -2.25 20.37 -2.31
CA SER A 164 -0.83 20.25 -2.70
C SER A 164 -0.58 20.87 -4.08
N LYS A 165 -1.45 20.61 -5.06
CA LYS A 165 -1.38 21.22 -6.41
C LYS A 165 -1.57 22.72 -6.35
N ALA A 166 -2.65 23.20 -5.71
CA ALA A 166 -2.96 24.62 -5.61
C ALA A 166 -1.85 25.42 -4.89
N ILE A 167 -1.19 24.80 -3.88
CA ILE A 167 -0.05 25.38 -3.16
C ILE A 167 1.18 25.49 -4.07
N ASN A 168 1.44 24.47 -4.90
CA ASN A 168 2.52 24.50 -5.88
C ASN A 168 2.32 25.58 -6.96
N GLU A 169 1.07 25.77 -7.37
CA GLU A 169 0.67 26.78 -8.35
C GLU A 169 0.53 28.20 -7.74
N ASN A 170 0.65 28.33 -6.43
CA ASN A 170 0.36 29.55 -5.67
C ASN A 170 -1.05 30.12 -5.94
N ASN A 171 -2.02 29.26 -6.19
CA ASN A 171 -3.41 29.64 -6.48
C ASN A 171 -4.20 29.91 -5.19
N VAL A 172 -4.09 31.12 -4.66
CA VAL A 172 -4.68 31.52 -3.38
C VAL A 172 -6.21 31.36 -3.36
N GLU A 173 -6.89 31.62 -4.47
CA GLU A 173 -8.36 31.47 -4.54
C GLU A 173 -8.77 29.99 -4.40
N MET A 174 -8.06 29.11 -5.09
CA MET A 174 -8.31 27.66 -4.99
C MET A 174 -7.98 27.15 -3.59
N ILE A 175 -6.86 27.60 -3.00
CA ILE A 175 -6.49 27.27 -1.61
C ILE A 175 -7.61 27.66 -0.64
N LYS A 176 -8.19 28.88 -0.75
CA LYS A 176 -9.32 29.29 0.08
C LYS A 176 -10.54 28.40 -0.07
N LYS A 177 -10.88 28.02 -1.30
CA LYS A 177 -12.02 27.11 -1.59
C LYS A 177 -11.79 25.72 -0.97
N LEU A 178 -10.59 25.16 -1.13
CA LEU A 178 -10.22 23.87 -0.60
C LEU A 178 -10.15 23.84 0.92
N LEU A 179 -9.64 24.92 1.55
CA LEU A 179 -9.67 25.06 3.00
C LEU A 179 -11.10 25.18 3.53
N SER A 180 -12.00 25.88 2.79
CA SER A 180 -13.41 25.94 3.14
C SER A 180 -14.08 24.56 3.00
N GLN A 181 -13.73 23.81 1.98
CA GLN A 181 -14.20 22.43 1.80
C GLN A 181 -13.70 21.54 2.94
N LEU A 182 -12.41 21.61 3.29
CA LEU A 182 -11.81 20.86 4.39
C LEU A 182 -12.53 21.13 5.72
N GLY A 183 -12.83 22.40 6.01
CA GLY A 183 -13.59 22.79 7.19
C GLY A 183 -14.97 22.16 7.30
N LYS A 184 -15.64 21.91 6.17
CA LYS A 184 -16.98 21.34 6.09
C LYS A 184 -17.00 19.84 5.90
N THR A 185 -15.87 19.22 5.60
CA THR A 185 -15.78 17.78 5.33
C THR A 185 -15.74 17.01 6.65
N PRO A 186 -16.63 16.01 6.86
CA PRO A 186 -16.56 15.16 8.03
C PRO A 186 -15.39 14.18 7.94
N PHE A 187 -14.63 14.02 9.02
CA PHE A 187 -13.50 13.09 9.09
C PHE A 187 -13.92 11.73 9.62
N PHE A 188 -14.99 11.68 10.40
CA PHE A 188 -15.47 10.44 10.97
C PHE A 188 -16.52 9.78 10.06
N LYS A 189 -16.29 8.51 9.75
CA LYS A 189 -17.33 7.64 9.20
C LYS A 189 -18.14 7.06 10.38
N LYS A 190 -19.47 6.96 10.21
CA LYS A 190 -20.35 6.29 11.20
C LYS A 190 -20.06 4.79 11.28
N GLU A 191 -19.58 4.19 10.21
CA GLU A 191 -19.30 2.75 10.13
C GLU A 191 -17.80 2.52 10.04
N LYS A 192 -17.32 1.55 10.81
CA LYS A 192 -15.93 1.11 10.79
C LYS A 192 -15.68 0.39 9.45
N PRO A 193 -14.59 0.68 8.73
CA PRO A 193 -14.28 -0.02 7.49
C PRO A 193 -14.07 -1.51 7.75
N THR A 194 -14.54 -2.33 6.81
CA THR A 194 -14.26 -3.77 6.81
C THR A 194 -12.81 -4.04 6.37
N PRO A 195 -12.22 -5.22 6.69
CA PRO A 195 -10.91 -5.60 6.16
C PRO A 195 -10.83 -5.56 4.62
N TYR A 196 -11.93 -5.80 3.94
CA TYR A 196 -12.00 -5.66 2.48
C TYR A 196 -11.94 -4.20 2.01
N ASP A 197 -12.62 -3.28 2.70
CA ASP A 197 -12.56 -1.85 2.38
C ASP A 197 -11.15 -1.29 2.58
N GLU A 198 -10.47 -1.73 3.64
CA GLU A 198 -9.05 -1.39 3.88
C GLU A 198 -8.16 -1.91 2.75
N ALA A 199 -8.35 -3.16 2.33
CA ALA A 199 -7.62 -3.74 1.22
C ALA A 199 -7.83 -2.95 -0.08
N VAL A 200 -9.07 -2.63 -0.43
CA VAL A 200 -9.41 -1.85 -1.64
C VAL A 200 -8.75 -0.47 -1.61
N SER A 201 -8.73 0.19 -0.46
CA SER A 201 -8.08 1.50 -0.29
C SER A 201 -6.57 1.42 -0.54
N LEU A 202 -5.90 0.37 -0.07
CA LEU A 202 -4.46 0.17 -0.27
C LEU A 202 -4.12 -0.34 -1.68
N ILE A 203 -4.99 -1.14 -2.30
CA ILE A 203 -4.84 -1.55 -3.71
C ILE A 203 -4.84 -0.34 -4.65
N TRP A 204 -5.54 0.74 -4.30
CA TRP A 204 -5.46 1.98 -5.05
C TRP A 204 -4.03 2.52 -5.16
N TYR A 205 -3.23 2.45 -4.09
CA TYR A 205 -1.82 2.85 -4.12
C TYR A 205 -0.97 1.89 -4.97
N LEU A 206 -1.25 0.59 -4.94
CA LEU A 206 -0.61 -0.36 -5.83
C LEU A 206 -0.86 0.03 -7.29
N GLU A 207 -2.13 0.27 -7.66
CA GLU A 207 -2.55 0.62 -9.03
C GLU A 207 -1.96 1.95 -9.51
N ASN A 208 -1.96 2.99 -8.67
CA ASN A 208 -1.70 4.36 -9.11
C ASN A 208 -0.28 4.86 -8.80
N VAL A 209 0.42 4.23 -7.85
CA VAL A 209 1.75 4.64 -7.40
C VAL A 209 2.79 3.54 -7.64
N PHE A 210 2.66 2.39 -6.96
CA PHE A 210 3.68 1.35 -6.96
C PHE A 210 3.91 0.72 -8.33
N TYR A 211 2.87 0.51 -9.12
CA TYR A 211 2.96 -0.06 -10.47
C TYR A 211 3.96 0.68 -11.36
N LYS A 212 3.89 2.01 -11.36
CA LYS A 212 4.78 2.87 -12.14
C LYS A 212 6.13 3.05 -11.46
N ALA A 213 6.15 3.29 -10.15
CA ALA A 213 7.38 3.58 -9.42
C ALA A 213 8.34 2.38 -9.45
N SER A 214 7.84 1.16 -9.21
CA SER A 214 8.66 -0.06 -9.26
C SER A 214 9.24 -0.30 -10.64
N SER A 215 8.44 -0.13 -11.70
CA SER A 215 8.91 -0.23 -13.08
C SER A 215 9.99 0.81 -13.40
N HIS A 216 9.81 2.06 -12.99
CA HIS A 216 10.83 3.11 -13.19
C HIS A 216 12.15 2.78 -12.48
N ILE A 217 12.10 2.26 -11.25
CA ILE A 217 13.29 1.84 -10.50
C ILE A 217 13.99 0.70 -11.22
N TYR A 218 13.25 -0.33 -11.60
CA TYR A 218 13.81 -1.49 -12.32
C TYR A 218 14.45 -1.08 -13.65
N ASN A 219 13.74 -0.29 -14.45
CA ASN A 219 14.23 0.18 -15.75
C ASN A 219 15.45 1.08 -15.58
N TYR A 220 15.49 1.93 -14.55
CA TYR A 220 16.67 2.75 -14.26
C TYR A 220 17.89 1.88 -13.97
N VAL A 221 17.78 0.87 -13.13
CA VAL A 221 18.87 -0.05 -12.79
C VAL A 221 19.33 -0.80 -14.05
N ARG A 222 18.40 -1.38 -14.80
CA ARG A 222 18.70 -2.13 -16.04
C ARG A 222 19.43 -1.28 -17.09
N GLN A 223 18.94 -0.07 -17.34
CA GLN A 223 19.48 0.80 -18.39
C GLN A 223 20.77 1.52 -17.98
N ASN A 224 20.85 1.98 -16.73
CA ASN A 224 21.92 2.87 -16.31
C ASN A 224 23.07 2.17 -15.57
N VAL A 225 22.79 1.08 -14.85
CA VAL A 225 23.82 0.31 -14.13
C VAL A 225 24.30 -0.85 -14.99
N PHE A 226 23.37 -1.67 -15.50
CA PHE A 226 23.70 -2.86 -16.30
C PHE A 226 23.95 -2.57 -17.78
N LYS A 227 23.43 -1.45 -18.32
CA LYS A 227 23.71 -0.97 -19.70
C LYS A 227 23.53 -2.04 -20.80
N GLY A 228 22.51 -2.90 -20.65
CA GLY A 228 22.21 -3.98 -21.60
C GLY A 228 22.78 -5.35 -21.24
N GLU A 229 23.59 -5.44 -20.20
CA GLU A 229 23.99 -6.73 -19.64
C GLU A 229 22.80 -7.46 -19.00
N ALA A 230 22.92 -8.77 -18.81
CA ALA A 230 21.87 -9.58 -18.21
C ALA A 230 21.61 -9.13 -16.75
N PHE A 231 20.36 -8.80 -16.45
CA PHE A 231 19.87 -8.46 -15.13
C PHE A 231 18.56 -9.19 -14.85
N ASP A 232 18.60 -10.14 -13.93
CA ASP A 232 17.50 -11.05 -13.68
C ASP A 232 16.78 -10.83 -12.34
N ASN A 233 17.34 -10.02 -11.44
CA ASN A 233 16.74 -9.70 -10.18
C ASN A 233 15.67 -8.60 -10.31
N GLU A 234 14.49 -8.82 -9.73
CA GLU A 234 13.37 -7.87 -9.77
C GLU A 234 13.55 -6.65 -8.87
N VAL A 235 14.50 -6.68 -7.92
CA VAL A 235 14.83 -5.64 -6.94
C VAL A 235 13.70 -5.35 -5.93
N ILE A 236 12.47 -5.24 -6.39
CA ILE A 236 11.30 -4.89 -5.57
C ILE A 236 10.31 -6.05 -5.56
N ASP A 237 9.95 -6.50 -4.37
CA ASP A 237 8.91 -7.50 -4.12
C ASP A 237 7.85 -6.88 -3.21
N LEU A 238 6.61 -6.75 -3.68
CA LEU A 238 5.55 -6.09 -2.92
C LEU A 238 4.81 -7.10 -2.04
N GLY A 239 4.75 -6.84 -0.73
CA GLY A 239 3.95 -7.59 0.22
C GLY A 239 2.63 -6.89 0.54
N PHE A 240 1.61 -7.68 0.89
CA PHE A 240 0.26 -7.19 1.18
C PHE A 240 -0.35 -7.95 2.35
N TRP A 241 -0.74 -7.26 3.42
CA TRP A 241 -1.34 -7.87 4.62
C TRP A 241 -2.86 -7.76 4.69
N PRO A 242 -3.52 -6.69 4.20
CA PRO A 242 -4.96 -6.56 4.32
C PRO A 242 -5.70 -7.74 3.68
N GLY A 243 -6.60 -8.36 4.43
CA GLY A 243 -7.29 -9.58 4.01
C GLY A 243 -6.53 -10.89 4.25
N GLY A 244 -5.24 -10.83 4.65
CA GLY A 244 -4.42 -11.98 5.04
C GLY A 244 -4.02 -11.97 6.51
N ASP A 245 -4.02 -10.81 7.17
CA ASP A 245 -3.63 -10.65 8.56
C ASP A 245 -4.78 -11.01 9.51
N ARG A 246 -4.76 -12.24 9.99
CA ARG A 246 -5.79 -12.82 10.89
C ARG A 246 -5.42 -12.67 12.37
N ASP A 247 -4.20 -12.23 12.67
CA ASP A 247 -3.70 -12.09 14.04
C ASP A 247 -4.52 -11.05 14.80
N GLY A 248 -5.29 -11.51 15.79
CA GLY A 248 -6.18 -10.67 16.59
C GLY A 248 -7.37 -10.05 15.84
N ASN A 249 -7.61 -10.37 14.57
CA ASN A 249 -8.72 -9.83 13.79
C ASN A 249 -9.70 -10.92 13.29
N PRO A 250 -10.80 -11.19 14.02
CA PRO A 250 -11.76 -12.22 13.65
C PRO A 250 -12.56 -11.92 12.37
N PHE A 251 -12.51 -10.67 11.87
CA PHE A 251 -13.22 -10.26 10.66
C PHE A 251 -12.44 -10.61 9.38
N VAL A 252 -11.18 -11.03 9.48
CA VAL A 252 -10.41 -11.53 8.34
C VAL A 252 -10.75 -13.01 8.13
N THR A 253 -11.82 -13.25 7.38
CA THR A 253 -12.28 -14.58 7.04
C THR A 253 -11.62 -15.11 5.75
N THR A 254 -11.68 -16.40 5.51
CA THR A 254 -11.22 -17.04 4.28
C THR A 254 -11.88 -16.43 3.03
N GLU A 255 -13.17 -16.12 3.10
CA GLU A 255 -13.90 -15.43 2.03
C GLU A 255 -13.31 -14.06 1.71
N ILE A 256 -12.99 -13.27 2.74
CA ILE A 256 -12.33 -11.95 2.58
C ILE A 256 -10.96 -12.13 1.92
N THR A 257 -10.18 -13.12 2.35
CA THR A 257 -8.86 -13.43 1.77
C THR A 257 -8.95 -13.72 0.27
N LEU A 258 -9.88 -14.58 -0.12
CA LEU A 258 -10.14 -14.90 -1.53
C LEU A 258 -10.60 -13.69 -2.34
N LYS A 259 -11.51 -12.87 -1.80
CA LYS A 259 -11.97 -11.62 -2.44
C LYS A 259 -10.82 -10.62 -2.64
N VAL A 260 -9.93 -10.49 -1.67
CA VAL A 260 -8.77 -9.59 -1.78
C VAL A 260 -7.80 -10.11 -2.84
N ALA A 261 -7.50 -11.40 -2.86
CA ALA A 261 -6.64 -12.02 -3.87
C ALA A 261 -7.20 -11.83 -5.30
N ALA A 262 -8.51 -12.04 -5.48
CA ALA A 262 -9.19 -11.77 -6.74
C ALA A 262 -9.14 -10.28 -7.13
N ARG A 263 -9.27 -9.36 -6.15
CA ARG A 263 -9.16 -7.92 -6.38
C ARG A 263 -7.76 -7.51 -6.81
N LEU A 264 -6.70 -8.04 -6.20
CA LEU A 264 -5.32 -7.83 -6.61
C LEU A 264 -5.11 -8.28 -8.05
N ARG A 265 -5.53 -9.51 -8.41
CA ARG A 265 -5.47 -10.05 -9.77
C ARG A 265 -6.19 -9.15 -10.79
N ASN A 266 -7.44 -8.81 -10.52
CA ASN A 266 -8.22 -7.99 -11.44
C ASN A 266 -7.62 -6.59 -11.63
N THR A 267 -6.98 -6.04 -10.59
CA THR A 267 -6.35 -4.72 -10.66
C THR A 267 -5.08 -4.76 -11.52
N ILE A 268 -4.24 -5.77 -11.39
CA ILE A 268 -3.03 -5.88 -12.22
C ILE A 268 -3.39 -6.15 -13.69
N ILE A 269 -4.36 -7.01 -13.97
CA ILE A 269 -4.85 -7.27 -15.35
C ILE A 269 -5.39 -5.97 -15.97
N LYS A 270 -6.10 -5.16 -15.21
CA LYS A 270 -6.57 -3.83 -15.64
C LYS A 270 -5.41 -2.90 -16.00
N ASN A 271 -4.31 -2.95 -15.27
CA ASN A 271 -3.10 -2.18 -15.59
C ASN A 271 -2.46 -2.69 -16.88
N TYR A 272 -2.34 -4.01 -17.08
CA TYR A 272 -1.86 -4.57 -18.33
C TYR A 272 -2.74 -4.21 -19.52
N TYR A 273 -4.08 -4.27 -19.35
CA TYR A 273 -5.01 -3.79 -20.38
C TYR A 273 -4.73 -2.35 -20.79
N ARG A 274 -4.54 -1.45 -19.81
CA ARG A 274 -4.24 -0.03 -20.08
C ARG A 274 -2.92 0.16 -20.80
N ASP A 275 -1.90 -0.59 -20.42
CA ASP A 275 -0.58 -0.53 -21.04
C ASP A 275 -0.63 -1.10 -22.47
N ILE A 276 -1.24 -2.26 -22.70
CA ILE A 276 -1.44 -2.85 -24.04
C ILE A 276 -2.25 -1.91 -24.95
N ARG A 277 -3.34 -1.33 -24.43
CA ARG A 277 -4.12 -0.33 -25.18
C ARG A 277 -3.30 0.91 -25.55
N SER A 278 -2.43 1.37 -24.66
CA SER A 278 -1.52 2.49 -24.94
C SER A 278 -0.47 2.10 -25.97
N LEU A 279 0.11 0.91 -25.84
CA LEU A 279 1.11 0.37 -26.75
C LEU A 279 0.54 0.23 -28.18
N ARG A 280 -0.66 -0.35 -28.33
CA ARG A 280 -1.36 -0.52 -29.61
C ARG A 280 -1.57 0.79 -30.36
N ARG A 281 -1.75 1.90 -29.66
CA ARG A 281 -1.88 3.23 -30.28
C ARG A 281 -0.58 3.78 -30.83
N ARG A 282 0.56 3.26 -30.39
CA ARG A 282 1.91 3.68 -30.83
C ARG A 282 2.50 2.73 -31.84
N ILE A 283 2.34 1.44 -31.63
CA ILE A 283 2.88 0.38 -32.49
C ILE A 283 1.80 -0.06 -33.49
N THR A 284 1.68 0.72 -34.58
CA THR A 284 0.73 0.47 -35.69
C THR A 284 1.46 -0.18 -36.87
N PHE A 285 2.43 -1.04 -36.59
CA PHE A 285 3.33 -1.59 -37.61
C PHE A 285 2.82 -2.92 -38.18
N VAL A 286 3.20 -3.24 -39.40
CA VAL A 286 2.82 -4.50 -40.03
C VAL A 286 3.30 -5.70 -39.19
N GLY A 287 2.40 -6.58 -38.86
CA GLY A 287 2.65 -7.78 -38.07
C GLY A 287 2.51 -7.62 -36.54
N THR A 288 2.29 -6.41 -36.02
CA THR A 288 2.09 -6.16 -34.59
C THR A 288 0.65 -5.83 -34.22
N GLU A 289 -0.15 -5.35 -35.19
CA GLU A 289 -1.50 -4.83 -34.93
C GLU A 289 -2.47 -5.93 -34.45
N GLU A 290 -2.52 -7.04 -35.15
CA GLU A 290 -3.43 -8.16 -34.86
C GLU A 290 -3.15 -8.79 -33.46
N PRO A 291 -1.90 -9.16 -33.10
CA PRO A 291 -1.60 -9.69 -31.78
C PRO A 291 -1.91 -8.71 -30.64
N LEU A 292 -1.67 -7.40 -30.84
CA LEU A 292 -2.01 -6.40 -29.83
C LEU A 292 -3.52 -6.21 -29.69
N ALA A 293 -4.26 -6.26 -30.80
CA ALA A 293 -5.72 -6.17 -30.77
C ALA A 293 -6.37 -7.37 -30.08
N ASP A 294 -5.85 -8.57 -30.29
CA ASP A 294 -6.31 -9.79 -29.59
C ASP A 294 -6.01 -9.71 -28.09
N LEU A 295 -4.79 -9.35 -27.70
CA LEU A 295 -4.45 -9.17 -26.29
C LEU A 295 -5.32 -8.09 -25.62
N GLU A 296 -5.51 -6.93 -26.24
CA GLU A 296 -6.37 -5.87 -25.69
C GLU A 296 -7.79 -6.37 -25.47
N LYS A 297 -8.37 -7.05 -26.46
CA LYS A 297 -9.73 -7.61 -26.39
C LYS A 297 -9.88 -8.61 -25.25
N ARG A 298 -9.00 -9.59 -25.18
CA ARG A 298 -9.03 -10.69 -24.20
C ARG A 298 -8.77 -10.18 -22.77
N LEU A 299 -7.84 -9.23 -22.59
CA LEU A 299 -7.65 -8.56 -21.29
C LEU A 299 -8.87 -7.74 -20.88
N TYR A 300 -9.54 -7.08 -21.85
CA TYR A 300 -10.82 -6.39 -21.59
C TYR A 300 -11.90 -7.37 -21.14
N GLU A 301 -12.06 -8.48 -21.84
CA GLU A 301 -13.03 -9.54 -21.51
C GLU A 301 -12.80 -10.08 -20.11
N SER A 302 -11.55 -10.33 -19.73
CA SER A 302 -11.16 -10.81 -18.38
C SER A 302 -11.53 -9.87 -17.24
N ILE A 303 -11.75 -8.57 -17.51
CA ILE A 303 -11.97 -7.57 -16.46
C ILE A 303 -13.43 -7.12 -16.42
N PHE A 304 -14.04 -6.92 -17.57
CA PHE A 304 -15.31 -6.19 -17.71
C PHE A 304 -16.50 -7.07 -18.07
N LEU A 305 -16.27 -8.31 -18.49
CA LEU A 305 -17.35 -9.26 -18.74
C LEU A 305 -17.62 -10.14 -17.52
N PRO A 306 -18.86 -10.57 -17.29
CA PRO A 306 -19.20 -11.47 -16.19
C PRO A 306 -18.48 -12.80 -16.33
N GLY A 307 -17.78 -13.19 -15.28
CA GLY A 307 -17.03 -14.45 -15.17
C GLY A 307 -15.71 -14.21 -14.44
N ASP A 308 -15.22 -15.25 -13.75
CA ASP A 308 -13.93 -15.17 -13.05
C ASP A 308 -12.77 -15.70 -13.90
N GLU A 309 -13.02 -16.02 -15.16
CA GLU A 309 -12.02 -16.63 -16.04
C GLU A 309 -11.13 -15.55 -16.67
N VAL A 310 -9.84 -15.69 -16.42
CA VAL A 310 -8.80 -14.92 -17.13
C VAL A 310 -8.58 -15.58 -18.47
N THR A 311 -8.96 -14.92 -19.56
CA THR A 311 -8.89 -15.45 -20.93
C THR A 311 -7.49 -15.47 -21.53
N VAL A 312 -6.52 -14.82 -20.88
CA VAL A 312 -5.09 -14.76 -21.27
C VAL A 312 -4.26 -15.29 -20.12
N SER A 313 -3.48 -16.37 -20.34
CA SER A 313 -2.51 -16.81 -19.34
C SER A 313 -1.32 -15.84 -19.27
N LEU A 314 -0.59 -15.85 -18.13
CA LEU A 314 0.61 -15.01 -17.97
C LEU A 314 1.67 -15.37 -19.02
N GLU A 315 1.88 -16.66 -19.27
CA GLU A 315 2.82 -17.19 -20.27
C GLU A 315 2.44 -16.74 -21.70
N GLU A 316 1.16 -16.74 -22.02
CA GLU A 316 0.67 -16.28 -23.31
C GLU A 316 0.85 -14.78 -23.50
N LEU A 317 0.59 -13.98 -22.46
CA LEU A 317 0.85 -12.54 -22.47
C LEU A 317 2.34 -12.26 -22.72
N GLU A 318 3.23 -12.92 -21.98
CA GLU A 318 4.68 -12.76 -22.12
C GLU A 318 5.17 -13.21 -23.50
N THR A 319 4.77 -14.40 -23.94
CA THR A 319 5.17 -14.96 -25.25
C THR A 319 4.72 -14.07 -26.41
N THR A 320 3.50 -13.53 -26.33
CA THR A 320 2.98 -12.64 -27.37
C THR A 320 3.76 -11.32 -27.40
N LEU A 321 4.07 -10.73 -26.25
CA LEU A 321 4.90 -9.53 -26.17
C LEU A 321 6.32 -9.76 -26.68
N LEU A 322 6.93 -10.91 -26.37
CA LEU A 322 8.25 -11.29 -26.89
C LEU A 322 8.23 -11.45 -28.41
N ARG A 323 7.17 -12.03 -28.98
CA ARG A 323 6.99 -12.11 -30.44
C ARG A 323 6.88 -10.73 -31.08
N ILE A 324 6.07 -9.84 -30.50
CA ILE A 324 5.93 -8.44 -30.95
C ILE A 324 7.28 -7.72 -30.88
N ARG A 325 7.99 -7.86 -29.75
CA ARG A 325 9.34 -7.33 -29.56
C ARG A 325 10.30 -7.75 -30.68
N LYS A 326 10.30 -9.03 -31.01
CA LYS A 326 11.13 -9.57 -32.08
C LYS A 326 10.80 -8.94 -33.44
N ILE A 327 9.53 -8.80 -33.79
CA ILE A 327 9.08 -8.15 -35.04
C ILE A 327 9.56 -6.70 -35.09
N VAL A 328 9.45 -5.95 -33.99
CA VAL A 328 9.85 -4.55 -33.89
C VAL A 328 11.37 -4.40 -34.06
N VAL A 329 12.15 -5.28 -33.44
CA VAL A 329 13.62 -5.28 -33.59
C VAL A 329 14.05 -5.62 -35.02
N GLU A 330 13.46 -6.67 -35.63
CA GLU A 330 13.90 -7.18 -36.93
C GLU A 330 13.39 -6.36 -38.11
N ARG A 331 12.24 -5.70 -37.99
CA ARG A 331 11.54 -5.10 -39.13
C ARG A 331 11.23 -3.62 -39.01
N HIS A 332 11.32 -3.05 -37.78
CA HIS A 332 10.86 -1.69 -37.50
C HIS A 332 11.88 -0.87 -36.69
N GLU A 333 13.17 -1.11 -36.91
CA GLU A 333 14.30 -0.31 -36.40
C GLU A 333 14.24 -0.09 -34.86
N SER A 334 13.66 -1.04 -34.14
CA SER A 334 13.46 -0.98 -32.67
C SER A 334 12.61 0.23 -32.19
N LEU A 335 11.77 0.78 -33.06
CA LEU A 335 10.90 1.92 -32.69
C LEU A 335 9.92 1.55 -31.60
N PHE A 336 9.88 2.30 -30.49
CA PHE A 336 9.10 2.04 -29.29
C PHE A 336 9.43 0.72 -28.56
N LEU A 337 10.65 0.21 -28.74
CA LEU A 337 11.09 -1.02 -28.08
C LEU A 337 11.06 -0.89 -26.55
N GLU A 338 11.37 0.30 -26.02
CA GLU A 338 11.41 0.58 -24.59
C GLU A 338 10.03 0.40 -23.94
N GLU A 339 8.95 0.75 -24.61
CA GLU A 339 7.58 0.56 -24.11
C GLU A 339 7.20 -0.91 -24.04
N ILE A 340 7.63 -1.73 -25.00
CA ILE A 340 7.42 -3.18 -24.97
C ILE A 340 8.21 -3.80 -23.80
N ASP A 341 9.48 -3.42 -23.69
CA ASP A 341 10.36 -3.90 -22.61
C ASP A 341 9.84 -3.48 -21.24
N ASP A 342 9.26 -2.28 -21.09
CA ASP A 342 8.64 -1.82 -19.87
C ASP A 342 7.45 -2.71 -19.44
N ILE A 343 6.59 -3.08 -20.39
CA ILE A 343 5.46 -3.98 -20.10
C ILE A 343 5.96 -5.39 -19.74
N LEU A 344 6.94 -5.92 -20.49
CA LEU A 344 7.55 -7.22 -20.19
C LEU A 344 8.16 -7.25 -18.77
N ASN A 345 8.86 -6.18 -18.38
CA ASN A 345 9.44 -6.05 -17.05
C ASN A 345 8.35 -6.01 -15.97
N LYS A 346 7.24 -5.31 -16.21
CA LYS A 346 6.08 -5.29 -15.30
C LYS A 346 5.42 -6.66 -15.18
N VAL A 347 5.25 -7.38 -16.29
CA VAL A 347 4.72 -8.75 -16.30
C VAL A 347 5.60 -9.68 -15.46
N LYS A 348 6.92 -9.58 -15.61
CA LYS A 348 7.88 -10.33 -14.80
C LYS A 348 7.78 -10.00 -13.31
N MET A 349 7.72 -8.70 -12.96
CA MET A 349 7.69 -8.24 -11.56
C MET A 349 6.39 -8.58 -10.85
N PHE A 350 5.25 -8.37 -11.49
CA PHE A 350 3.95 -8.41 -10.83
C PHE A 350 3.12 -9.65 -11.14
N GLY A 351 3.45 -10.41 -12.18
CA GLY A 351 2.65 -11.57 -12.59
C GLY A 351 1.16 -11.25 -12.64
N TYR A 352 0.32 -12.19 -12.19
CA TYR A 352 -1.10 -11.96 -11.94
C TYR A 352 -1.42 -11.75 -10.45
N HIS A 353 -0.41 -11.72 -9.59
CA HIS A 353 -0.59 -11.53 -8.16
C HIS A 353 -0.55 -10.06 -7.71
N PHE A 354 0.12 -9.20 -8.44
CA PHE A 354 0.38 -7.78 -8.15
C PHE A 354 1.22 -7.55 -6.90
N ALA A 355 0.82 -8.07 -5.77
CA ALA A 355 1.55 -8.10 -4.51
C ALA A 355 1.31 -9.46 -3.83
N VAL A 356 2.32 -9.94 -3.10
CA VAL A 356 2.26 -11.21 -2.38
C VAL A 356 1.38 -11.04 -1.15
N LEU A 357 0.27 -11.77 -1.10
CA LEU A 357 -0.62 -11.77 0.04
C LEU A 357 -0.02 -12.65 1.14
N ASP A 358 0.35 -12.05 2.26
CA ASP A 358 0.87 -12.77 3.42
C ASP A 358 -0.29 -13.17 4.34
N ILE A 359 -0.37 -14.47 4.67
CA ILE A 359 -1.31 -14.95 5.70
C ILE A 359 -0.59 -14.94 7.03
N ARG A 360 -1.22 -14.34 8.06
CA ARG A 360 -0.64 -14.19 9.40
C ARG A 360 -1.60 -14.70 10.46
N GLN A 361 -1.08 -15.52 11.37
CA GLN A 361 -1.84 -16.08 12.49
C GLN A 361 -0.91 -16.24 13.71
N ASP A 362 -1.47 -16.21 14.91
CA ASP A 362 -0.75 -16.48 16.16
C ASP A 362 -0.25 -17.94 16.20
N SER A 363 1.03 -18.12 16.59
CA SER A 363 1.64 -19.45 16.70
C SER A 363 0.92 -20.39 17.67
N ARG A 364 0.31 -19.85 18.72
CA ARG A 364 -0.49 -20.62 19.68
C ARG A 364 -1.74 -21.20 19.06
N VAL A 365 -2.35 -20.47 18.11
CA VAL A 365 -3.47 -20.98 17.31
C VAL A 365 -3.01 -22.17 16.47
N HIS A 366 -1.82 -22.10 15.86
CA HIS A 366 -1.27 -23.23 15.09
C HIS A 366 -1.05 -24.47 15.92
N MET A 367 -0.52 -24.34 17.14
CA MET A 367 -0.35 -25.48 18.05
C MET A 367 -1.70 -26.14 18.36
N HIS A 368 -2.71 -25.35 18.74
CA HIS A 368 -4.06 -25.86 18.98
C HIS A 368 -4.67 -26.53 17.75
N VAL A 369 -4.55 -25.88 16.58
CA VAL A 369 -5.05 -26.45 15.31
C VAL A 369 -4.38 -27.78 14.99
N MET A 370 -3.08 -27.88 15.20
CA MET A 370 -2.33 -29.11 14.98
C MET A 370 -2.80 -30.24 15.90
N GLU A 371 -3.05 -29.95 17.18
CA GLU A 371 -3.63 -30.91 18.10
C GLU A 371 -5.00 -31.42 17.62
N GLU A 372 -5.88 -30.54 17.19
CA GLU A 372 -7.22 -30.90 16.71
C GLU A 372 -7.15 -31.73 15.39
N ILE A 373 -6.24 -31.40 14.48
CA ILE A 373 -5.98 -32.17 13.26
C ILE A 373 -5.52 -33.59 13.62
N VAL A 374 -4.54 -33.73 14.51
CA VAL A 374 -4.01 -35.05 14.92
C VAL A 374 -5.11 -35.92 15.58
N LYS A 375 -5.90 -35.33 16.48
CA LYS A 375 -7.05 -36.02 17.11
C LYS A 375 -8.08 -36.44 16.10
N GLN A 376 -8.39 -35.61 15.11
CA GLN A 376 -9.35 -35.98 14.06
C GLN A 376 -8.81 -37.08 13.15
N CYS A 377 -7.52 -37.02 12.77
CA CYS A 377 -6.87 -38.08 11.99
C CYS A 377 -6.90 -39.42 12.69
N ALA A 378 -6.66 -39.44 14.00
CA ALA A 378 -6.75 -40.67 14.81
C ALA A 378 -8.19 -41.20 14.86
N LYS A 379 -9.19 -40.34 15.07
CA LYS A 379 -10.61 -40.68 15.11
C LYS A 379 -11.11 -41.29 13.80
N ASP A 380 -10.67 -40.75 12.66
CA ASP A 380 -11.07 -41.18 11.32
C ASP A 380 -10.16 -42.31 10.79
N ASN A 381 -9.20 -42.77 11.57
CA ASN A 381 -8.22 -43.80 11.20
C ASN A 381 -7.48 -43.50 9.88
N LEU A 382 -7.10 -42.27 9.65
CA LEU A 382 -6.47 -41.83 8.41
C LEU A 382 -4.99 -42.27 8.31
N GLY A 383 -4.34 -42.64 9.40
CA GLY A 383 -2.96 -43.11 9.43
C GLY A 383 -1.93 -42.03 9.00
N ILE A 384 -2.29 -40.75 9.10
CA ILE A 384 -1.45 -39.63 8.68
C ILE A 384 -0.35 -39.37 9.72
N PHE A 385 -0.71 -39.46 11.01
CA PHE A 385 0.19 -39.25 12.15
C PHE A 385 0.30 -40.53 12.98
N PRO A 386 1.45 -40.79 13.63
CA PRO A 386 1.58 -41.84 14.62
C PRO A 386 0.71 -41.55 15.86
N ASP A 387 0.19 -42.58 16.51
CA ASP A 387 -0.75 -42.45 17.64
C ASP A 387 -0.19 -41.60 18.80
N ASN A 388 1.13 -41.62 18.99
CA ASN A 388 1.83 -40.87 20.03
C ASN A 388 2.41 -39.51 19.54
N TYR A 389 1.96 -39.02 18.39
CA TYR A 389 2.55 -37.77 17.79
C TYR A 389 2.63 -36.60 18.76
N LEU A 390 1.61 -36.37 19.56
CA LEU A 390 1.56 -35.25 20.52
C LEU A 390 2.50 -35.44 21.74
N GLU A 391 3.01 -36.65 21.94
CA GLU A 391 3.94 -36.99 23.03
C GLU A 391 5.40 -36.98 22.56
N LEU A 392 5.65 -36.83 21.25
CA LEU A 392 6.97 -36.78 20.64
C LEU A 392 7.69 -35.47 21.00
N SER A 393 9.01 -35.53 21.03
CA SER A 393 9.84 -34.33 21.10
C SER A 393 9.67 -33.46 19.85
N GLU A 394 9.95 -32.16 19.95
CA GLU A 394 9.86 -31.23 18.82
C GLU A 394 10.66 -31.71 17.59
N GLU A 395 11.86 -32.23 17.80
CA GLU A 395 12.70 -32.77 16.71
C GLU A 395 12.08 -33.98 16.03
N GLU A 396 11.39 -34.86 16.78
CA GLU A 396 10.70 -36.01 16.25
C GLU A 396 9.42 -35.60 15.52
N GLN A 397 8.66 -34.64 16.06
CA GLN A 397 7.48 -34.07 15.40
C GLN A 397 7.86 -33.45 14.05
N ILE A 398 8.95 -32.69 13.96
CA ILE A 398 9.47 -32.11 12.72
C ILE A 398 9.77 -33.21 11.69
N LYS A 399 10.41 -34.31 12.10
CA LYS A 399 10.69 -35.44 11.20
C LYS A 399 9.41 -36.07 10.65
N VAL A 400 8.40 -36.28 11.50
CA VAL A 400 7.10 -36.81 11.07
C VAL A 400 6.47 -35.84 10.07
N LEU A 401 6.47 -34.53 10.34
CA LEU A 401 5.89 -33.52 9.45
C LEU A 401 6.58 -33.44 8.08
N GLN A 402 7.87 -33.71 7.99
CA GLN A 402 8.60 -33.76 6.72
C GLN A 402 8.14 -34.91 5.81
N ASP A 403 7.69 -36.04 6.41
CA ASP A 403 7.27 -37.23 5.69
C ASP A 403 5.76 -37.37 5.58
N VAL A 404 4.96 -36.50 6.18
CA VAL A 404 3.47 -36.55 6.16
C VAL A 404 2.94 -36.54 4.73
N LYS A 405 2.06 -37.49 4.43
CA LYS A 405 1.33 -37.57 3.18
C LYS A 405 -0.15 -37.70 3.50
N GLY A 406 -0.96 -36.90 2.84
CA GLY A 406 -2.41 -36.90 3.02
C GLY A 406 -2.97 -35.50 3.20
N SER A 407 -4.28 -35.42 3.31
CA SER A 407 -5.02 -34.20 3.53
C SER A 407 -6.16 -34.45 4.51
N VAL A 408 -6.54 -33.42 5.25
CA VAL A 408 -7.68 -33.44 6.18
C VAL A 408 -8.73 -32.49 5.64
N ASP A 409 -9.97 -32.98 5.49
CA ASP A 409 -11.08 -32.11 5.11
C ASP A 409 -11.43 -31.18 6.28
N PRO A 410 -11.36 -29.85 6.11
CA PRO A 410 -11.71 -28.90 7.16
C PRO A 410 -13.10 -29.13 7.77
N SER A 411 -14.06 -29.60 6.97
CA SER A 411 -15.43 -29.85 7.41
C SER A 411 -15.55 -30.92 8.49
N THR A 412 -14.56 -31.82 8.63
CA THR A 412 -14.54 -32.88 9.65
C THR A 412 -14.14 -32.36 11.03
N LEU A 413 -13.47 -31.20 11.09
CA LEU A 413 -13.03 -30.57 12.35
C LEU A 413 -14.20 -29.92 13.08
N GLN A 414 -14.41 -30.31 14.33
CA GLN A 414 -15.48 -29.76 15.17
C GLN A 414 -15.12 -28.41 15.77
N ASP A 415 -13.84 -28.19 16.03
CA ASP A 415 -13.33 -26.91 16.50
C ASP A 415 -13.38 -25.86 15.39
N ASP A 416 -14.07 -24.74 15.66
CA ASP A 416 -14.30 -23.68 14.65
C ASP A 416 -13.00 -22.94 14.27
N ILE A 417 -12.05 -22.78 15.21
CA ILE A 417 -10.76 -22.13 14.96
C ILE A 417 -9.90 -23.05 14.08
N ALA A 418 -9.84 -24.33 14.42
CA ALA A 418 -9.09 -25.32 13.65
C ALA A 418 -9.64 -25.43 12.22
N ARG A 419 -10.95 -25.55 12.07
CA ARG A 419 -11.61 -25.58 10.76
C ARG A 419 -11.27 -24.36 9.90
N LYS A 420 -11.50 -23.14 10.42
CA LYS A 420 -11.26 -21.89 9.69
C LYS A 420 -9.78 -21.68 9.36
N THR A 421 -8.88 -22.13 10.23
CA THR A 421 -7.44 -22.02 9.98
C THR A 421 -7.02 -22.97 8.87
N LEU A 422 -7.49 -24.22 8.89
CA LEU A 422 -7.22 -25.18 7.81
C LEU A 422 -7.85 -24.74 6.47
N GLU A 423 -9.07 -24.21 6.47
CA GLU A 423 -9.70 -23.58 5.31
C GLU A 423 -8.82 -22.47 4.71
N SER A 424 -8.14 -21.67 5.55
CA SER A 424 -7.25 -20.62 5.05
C SER A 424 -6.03 -21.16 4.32
N ILE A 425 -5.52 -22.32 4.71
CA ILE A 425 -4.39 -22.99 4.02
C ILE A 425 -4.85 -23.50 2.66
N TYR A 426 -6.04 -24.10 2.57
CA TYR A 426 -6.60 -24.49 1.27
C TYR A 426 -6.87 -23.29 0.36
N ALA A 427 -7.35 -22.19 0.94
CA ALA A 427 -7.52 -20.93 0.19
C ALA A 427 -6.20 -20.41 -0.40
N MET A 428 -5.06 -20.58 0.31
CA MET A 428 -3.76 -20.24 -0.28
C MET A 428 -3.47 -21.04 -1.54
N GLN A 429 -3.76 -22.35 -1.54
CA GLN A 429 -3.60 -23.20 -2.72
C GLN A 429 -4.49 -22.73 -3.89
N ASP A 430 -5.73 -22.35 -3.61
CA ASP A 430 -6.64 -21.86 -4.63
C ASP A 430 -6.20 -20.49 -5.19
N ILE A 431 -5.69 -19.62 -4.33
CA ILE A 431 -5.09 -18.34 -4.75
C ILE A 431 -3.87 -18.60 -5.64
N GLN A 432 -2.99 -19.54 -5.27
CA GLN A 432 -1.82 -19.88 -6.06
C GLN A 432 -2.18 -20.44 -7.44
N LYS A 433 -3.21 -21.30 -7.53
CA LYS A 433 -3.72 -21.80 -8.81
C LYS A 433 -4.22 -20.69 -9.73
N GLN A 434 -4.88 -19.68 -9.16
CA GLN A 434 -5.51 -18.60 -9.95
C GLN A 434 -4.57 -17.44 -10.28
N ASN A 435 -3.69 -17.09 -9.36
CA ASN A 435 -2.86 -15.87 -9.43
C ASN A 435 -1.37 -16.16 -9.64
N GLY A 436 -0.98 -17.45 -9.64
CA GLY A 436 0.41 -17.92 -9.67
C GLY A 436 0.99 -18.21 -8.29
N GLU A 437 1.99 -19.08 -8.22
CA GLU A 437 2.59 -19.60 -6.98
C GLU A 437 3.04 -18.49 -6.01
N ARG A 438 3.62 -17.38 -6.55
CA ARG A 438 4.10 -16.25 -5.74
C ARG A 438 2.99 -15.47 -5.06
N SER A 439 1.74 -15.63 -5.47
CA SER A 439 0.62 -14.80 -5.01
C SER A 439 0.34 -14.90 -3.51
N CYS A 440 0.53 -16.09 -2.93
CA CYS A 440 0.24 -16.37 -1.53
C CYS A 440 1.12 -17.54 -1.06
N ASN A 441 2.42 -17.31 -0.92
CA ASN A 441 3.41 -18.33 -0.57
C ASN A 441 4.04 -18.10 0.82
N ARG A 442 3.45 -17.25 1.64
CA ARG A 442 3.91 -16.92 2.98
C ARG A 442 2.79 -17.08 3.99
N TYR A 443 3.09 -17.84 5.02
CA TYR A 443 2.22 -18.05 6.16
C TYR A 443 2.97 -17.75 7.45
#